data_f1d604a949dd653ba7711e47295d1987
#
_entry.id   f1d604a949dd653ba7711e47295d1987
#
_cell.length_a   1.000
_cell.length_b   1.000
_cell.length_c   1.000
_cell.angle_alpha   90.00
_cell.angle_beta   90.00
_cell.angle_gamma   90.00
#
_symmetry.space_group_name_H-M   'P 1'
#
loop_
_entity.id
_entity.type
_entity.pdbx_description
1 polymer ?
#
loop_
_entity_poly.entity_id
_entity_poly.type
_entity_poly.pdbx_seq_one_letter_code
_entity_poly.pdbx_strand_id
1 'polypeptide(L)'
;PLAPAIIDALHTAVDEMGVSETFHGYAPDLGYEFLRSAIAKNDYVQRGCDISADEIFISDGAKCDSGNIQEIFSKDNKIAVCDPVYPVYVDTNVMAGRTGVYDAKTEMWSDVIYMPCTAENGFAPELPKETPDIIYLCFPNNPTGSTITKEQLQVWVDYANKVGAVIIYDAAYEAYISEEDVPHSIYECDGARTCAIELRSFSKNAGFTGVRLGFTVIPKELKCGDVTLHSLWARRHGTKYNGAPYIVQRAGEAVYSEAGKVQLKEQVAYYMKNAKTISNGLKEAGYTVSG
;
A
#
# COMPACT_ATOMS: atom_id res chain seq x y z
N PRO A 1 11.21 17.88 0.50
CA PRO A 1 11.58 18.01 -0.91
C PRO A 1 11.99 16.67 -1.48
N LEU A 2 11.99 16.51 -2.82
CA LEU A 2 12.55 15.33 -3.48
C LEU A 2 14.07 15.26 -3.24
N ALA A 3 14.59 14.04 -3.15
CA ALA A 3 16.02 13.82 -2.99
C ALA A 3 16.79 14.24 -4.27
N PRO A 4 18.06 14.71 -4.17
CA PRO A 4 18.85 15.11 -5.33
C PRO A 4 18.92 14.05 -6.43
N ALA A 5 19.17 12.79 -6.10
CA ALA A 5 19.23 11.71 -7.06
C ALA A 5 17.92 11.54 -7.87
N ILE A 6 16.77 11.81 -7.24
CA ILE A 6 15.46 11.77 -7.89
C ILE A 6 15.29 12.96 -8.85
N ILE A 7 15.74 14.16 -8.45
CA ILE A 7 15.70 15.35 -9.30
C ILE A 7 16.59 15.16 -10.54
N ASP A 8 17.79 14.63 -10.36
CA ASP A 8 18.71 14.34 -11.46
C ASP A 8 18.12 13.34 -12.46
N ALA A 9 17.44 12.29 -11.95
CA ALA A 9 16.76 11.31 -12.78
C ALA A 9 15.57 11.91 -13.56
N LEU A 10 14.81 12.83 -12.94
CA LEU A 10 13.74 13.57 -13.64
C LEU A 10 14.30 14.41 -14.79
N HIS A 11 15.37 15.16 -14.56
CA HIS A 11 16.00 15.97 -15.60
C HIS A 11 16.52 15.10 -16.74
N THR A 12 17.26 14.03 -16.44
CA THR A 12 17.75 13.08 -17.43
C THR A 12 16.62 12.50 -18.27
N ALA A 13 15.55 12.06 -17.64
CA ALA A 13 14.40 11.48 -18.34
C ALA A 13 13.66 12.50 -19.22
N VAL A 14 13.60 13.77 -18.82
CA VAL A 14 13.02 14.85 -19.65
C VAL A 14 13.90 15.09 -20.88
N ASP A 15 15.23 15.11 -20.74
CA ASP A 15 16.16 15.27 -21.87
C ASP A 15 16.03 14.09 -22.85
N GLU A 16 15.91 12.86 -22.37
CA GLU A 16 15.66 11.66 -23.18
C GLU A 16 14.37 11.78 -24.02
N MET A 17 13.31 12.37 -23.47
CA MET A 17 12.05 12.59 -24.18
C MET A 17 12.15 13.62 -25.32
N GLY A 18 13.18 14.45 -25.32
CA GLY A 18 13.48 15.44 -26.37
C GLY A 18 14.25 14.89 -27.57
N VAL A 19 14.73 13.65 -27.52
CA VAL A 19 15.59 13.03 -28.54
C VAL A 19 14.86 11.87 -29.18
N SER A 20 14.79 11.82 -30.52
CA SER A 20 14.04 10.82 -31.29
C SER A 20 14.41 9.37 -30.93
N GLU A 21 15.70 9.13 -30.70
CA GLU A 21 16.25 7.79 -30.43
C GLU A 21 15.90 7.27 -29.04
N THR A 22 15.62 8.17 -28.10
CA THR A 22 15.30 7.85 -26.69
C THR A 22 13.90 8.26 -26.27
N PHE A 23 13.09 8.75 -27.22
CA PHE A 23 11.69 9.09 -26.96
C PHE A 23 10.87 7.85 -26.55
N HIS A 24 10.04 8.00 -25.53
CA HIS A 24 9.10 6.98 -25.05
C HIS A 24 7.65 7.44 -25.22
N GLY A 25 6.86 6.63 -25.91
CA GLY A 25 5.40 6.80 -26.02
C GLY A 25 4.66 6.21 -24.82
N TYR A 26 3.54 5.53 -25.08
CA TYR A 26 2.79 4.85 -24.03
C TYR A 26 3.65 3.81 -23.29
N ALA A 27 3.58 3.82 -21.98
CA ALA A 27 4.21 2.79 -21.16
C ALA A 27 3.56 1.41 -21.38
N PRO A 28 4.28 0.32 -21.11
CA PRO A 28 3.64 -1.00 -20.98
C PRO A 28 2.55 -0.97 -19.90
N ASP A 29 1.48 -1.76 -20.07
CA ASP A 29 0.32 -1.76 -19.16
C ASP A 29 0.67 -1.93 -17.69
N LEU A 30 1.64 -2.79 -17.36
CA LEU A 30 2.10 -3.00 -15.99
C LEU A 30 3.08 -1.93 -15.49
N GLY A 31 3.55 -1.06 -16.36
CA GLY A 31 4.68 -0.18 -16.13
C GLY A 31 6.00 -0.75 -16.69
N TYR A 32 7.03 0.08 -16.73
CA TYR A 32 8.33 -0.32 -17.29
C TYR A 32 9.00 -1.40 -16.44
N GLU A 33 9.64 -2.34 -17.13
CA GLU A 33 10.32 -3.47 -16.49
C GLU A 33 11.47 -3.02 -15.59
N PHE A 34 12.22 -1.96 -15.97
CA PHE A 34 13.31 -1.44 -15.15
C PHE A 34 12.84 -1.08 -13.72
N LEU A 35 11.67 -0.43 -13.59
CA LEU A 35 11.11 -0.05 -12.30
C LEU A 35 10.54 -1.27 -11.56
N ARG A 36 9.73 -2.11 -12.24
CA ARG A 36 9.14 -3.31 -11.62
C ARG A 36 10.21 -4.28 -11.11
N SER A 37 11.30 -4.46 -11.88
CA SER A 37 12.43 -5.30 -11.47
C SER A 37 13.20 -4.69 -10.29
N ALA A 38 13.38 -3.36 -10.26
CA ALA A 38 14.00 -2.68 -9.13
C ALA A 38 13.15 -2.83 -7.85
N ILE A 39 11.83 -2.68 -7.94
CA ILE A 39 10.89 -2.89 -6.84
C ILE A 39 10.96 -4.35 -6.36
N ALA A 40 10.79 -5.33 -7.25
CA ALA A 40 10.82 -6.75 -6.89
C ALA A 40 12.10 -7.11 -6.14
N LYS A 41 13.26 -6.67 -6.65
CA LYS A 41 14.56 -6.94 -6.03
C LYS A 41 14.70 -6.31 -4.63
N ASN A 42 14.38 -5.02 -4.51
CA ASN A 42 14.72 -4.26 -3.30
C ASN A 42 13.65 -4.37 -2.19
N ASP A 43 12.37 -4.36 -2.57
CA ASP A 43 11.28 -4.33 -1.59
C ASP A 43 10.81 -5.73 -1.18
N TYR A 44 11.10 -6.76 -2.01
CA TYR A 44 10.60 -8.12 -1.77
C TYR A 44 11.70 -9.18 -1.70
N VAL A 45 12.45 -9.42 -2.76
CA VAL A 45 13.45 -10.50 -2.81
C VAL A 45 14.52 -10.35 -1.73
N GLN A 46 15.01 -9.13 -1.48
CA GLN A 46 15.98 -8.85 -0.40
C GLN A 46 15.42 -9.10 1.00
N ARG A 47 14.08 -9.17 1.16
CA ARG A 47 13.37 -9.50 2.40
C ARG A 47 12.95 -10.97 2.47
N GLY A 48 13.33 -11.77 1.48
CA GLY A 48 12.94 -13.19 1.39
C GLY A 48 11.53 -13.41 0.85
N CYS A 49 10.87 -12.39 0.30
CA CYS A 49 9.55 -12.51 -0.30
C CYS A 49 9.67 -12.90 -1.77
N ASP A 50 8.96 -13.95 -2.19
CA ASP A 50 8.91 -14.43 -3.57
C ASP A 50 7.88 -13.63 -4.39
N ILE A 51 8.22 -12.39 -4.75
CA ILE A 51 7.44 -11.53 -5.62
C ILE A 51 8.23 -11.23 -6.88
N SER A 52 7.66 -11.53 -8.04
CA SER A 52 8.27 -11.28 -9.35
C SER A 52 7.79 -9.96 -9.96
N ALA A 53 8.56 -9.40 -10.88
CA ALA A 53 8.25 -8.13 -11.53
C ALA A 53 6.92 -8.12 -12.28
N ASP A 54 6.44 -9.28 -12.75
CA ASP A 54 5.17 -9.42 -13.46
C ASP A 54 3.94 -9.55 -12.53
N GLU A 55 4.15 -9.53 -11.21
CA GLU A 55 3.10 -9.42 -10.19
C GLU A 55 2.92 -7.99 -9.68
N ILE A 56 3.73 -7.04 -10.21
CA ILE A 56 3.77 -5.63 -9.81
C ILE A 56 3.15 -4.77 -10.91
N PHE A 57 2.18 -3.95 -10.53
CA PHE A 57 1.44 -3.04 -11.39
C PHE A 57 1.72 -1.59 -10.98
N ILE A 58 2.43 -0.85 -11.82
CA ILE A 58 2.77 0.56 -11.56
C ILE A 58 1.53 1.43 -11.77
N SER A 59 1.32 2.38 -10.86
CA SER A 59 0.19 3.30 -10.86
C SER A 59 0.60 4.72 -10.50
N ASP A 60 -0.37 5.63 -10.43
CA ASP A 60 -0.20 7.01 -9.99
C ASP A 60 -0.40 7.20 -8.48
N GLY A 61 -0.49 6.11 -7.71
CA GLY A 61 -0.51 6.13 -6.26
C GLY A 61 -1.52 5.18 -5.62
N ALA A 62 -1.23 4.74 -4.40
CA ALA A 62 -2.05 3.79 -3.63
C ALA A 62 -3.51 4.25 -3.45
N LYS A 63 -3.79 5.56 -3.36
CA LYS A 63 -5.17 6.07 -3.29
C LYS A 63 -5.97 5.71 -4.53
N CYS A 64 -5.39 5.92 -5.72
CA CYS A 64 -6.04 5.57 -6.99
C CYS A 64 -6.23 4.07 -7.10
N ASP A 65 -5.22 3.29 -6.70
CA ASP A 65 -5.32 1.83 -6.68
C ASP A 65 -6.42 1.35 -5.73
N SER A 66 -6.52 1.90 -4.52
CA SER A 66 -7.59 1.59 -3.56
C SER A 66 -8.99 1.87 -4.12
N GLY A 67 -9.16 2.95 -4.88
CA GLY A 67 -10.41 3.26 -5.57
C GLY A 67 -10.69 2.33 -6.75
N ASN A 68 -9.67 2.08 -7.55
CA ASN A 68 -9.77 1.32 -8.79
C ASN A 68 -9.96 -0.19 -8.57
N ILE A 69 -9.39 -0.75 -7.50
CA ILE A 69 -9.47 -2.18 -7.19
C ILE A 69 -10.91 -2.63 -6.90
N GLN A 70 -11.79 -1.69 -6.58
CA GLN A 70 -13.19 -1.97 -6.32
C GLN A 70 -13.90 -2.65 -7.51
N GLU A 71 -13.41 -2.41 -8.72
CA GLU A 71 -14.04 -2.90 -9.95
C GLU A 71 -13.82 -4.39 -10.22
N ILE A 72 -12.90 -5.05 -9.50
CA ILE A 72 -12.69 -6.51 -9.62
C ILE A 72 -13.47 -7.32 -8.58
N PHE A 73 -14.20 -6.66 -7.67
CA PHE A 73 -14.98 -7.30 -6.62
C PHE A 73 -16.49 -7.17 -6.86
N SER A 74 -17.27 -8.13 -6.36
CA SER A 74 -18.73 -8.09 -6.40
C SER A 74 -19.28 -7.00 -5.48
N LYS A 75 -20.46 -6.48 -5.83
CA LYS A 75 -21.22 -5.54 -4.97
C LYS A 75 -21.69 -6.18 -3.67
N ASP A 76 -21.84 -7.50 -3.67
CA ASP A 76 -22.34 -8.26 -2.52
C ASP A 76 -21.22 -8.65 -1.54
N ASN A 77 -19.95 -8.34 -1.87
CA ASN A 77 -18.84 -8.62 -0.97
C ASN A 77 -18.91 -7.75 0.28
N LYS A 78 -18.81 -8.40 1.44
CA LYS A 78 -18.71 -7.73 2.75
C LYS A 78 -17.29 -7.25 3.01
N ILE A 79 -17.16 -6.03 3.51
CA ILE A 79 -15.87 -5.45 3.86
C ILE A 79 -15.68 -5.34 5.36
N ALA A 80 -14.45 -5.54 5.83
CA ALA A 80 -14.01 -5.22 7.17
C ALA A 80 -12.91 -4.15 7.14
N VAL A 81 -13.02 -3.15 8.01
CA VAL A 81 -12.05 -2.06 8.14
C VAL A 81 -11.69 -1.84 9.60
N CYS A 82 -10.46 -1.43 9.88
CA CYS A 82 -10.10 -0.90 11.21
C CYS A 82 -10.89 0.36 11.52
N ASP A 83 -11.11 0.65 12.79
CA ASP A 83 -11.75 1.88 13.24
C ASP A 83 -10.97 2.47 14.45
N PRO A 84 -10.31 3.63 14.29
CA PRO A 84 -10.27 4.49 13.10
C PRO A 84 -9.35 3.96 11.99
N VAL A 85 -9.66 4.38 10.75
CA VAL A 85 -8.90 4.01 9.56
C VAL A 85 -8.85 5.16 8.55
N TYR A 86 -8.01 5.04 7.55
CA TYR A 86 -8.00 5.96 6.41
C TYR A 86 -9.36 5.94 5.69
N PRO A 87 -10.09 7.08 5.64
CA PRO A 87 -11.50 7.10 5.19
C PRO A 87 -11.72 6.58 3.77
N VAL A 88 -10.69 6.64 2.93
CA VAL A 88 -10.77 6.23 1.52
C VAL A 88 -11.23 4.77 1.35
N TYR A 89 -10.91 3.88 2.30
CA TYR A 89 -11.35 2.48 2.20
C TYR A 89 -12.87 2.36 2.32
N VAL A 90 -13.49 3.13 3.23
CA VAL A 90 -14.95 3.17 3.36
C VAL A 90 -15.56 3.90 2.16
N ASP A 91 -15.07 5.10 1.83
CA ASP A 91 -15.61 5.94 0.76
C ASP A 91 -15.61 5.24 -0.60
N THR A 92 -14.52 4.53 -0.95
CA THR A 92 -14.45 3.81 -2.22
C THR A 92 -15.42 2.63 -2.28
N ASN A 93 -15.70 1.98 -1.15
CA ASN A 93 -16.72 0.94 -1.07
C ASN A 93 -18.15 1.51 -1.08
N VAL A 94 -18.37 2.71 -0.51
CA VAL A 94 -19.64 3.44 -0.67
C VAL A 94 -19.90 3.72 -2.15
N MET A 95 -18.90 4.26 -2.86
CA MET A 95 -18.99 4.51 -4.31
C MET A 95 -19.25 3.24 -5.11
N ALA A 96 -18.72 2.09 -4.66
CA ALA A 96 -18.94 0.78 -5.27
C ALA A 96 -20.28 0.14 -4.89
N GLY A 97 -21.03 0.73 -3.94
CA GLY A 97 -22.35 0.26 -3.53
C GLY A 97 -22.35 -0.96 -2.62
N ARG A 98 -21.30 -1.16 -1.80
CA ARG A 98 -21.13 -2.32 -0.90
C ARG A 98 -21.51 -2.07 0.56
N THR A 99 -21.83 -0.84 0.94
CA THR A 99 -21.83 -0.45 2.35
C THR A 99 -23.21 -0.43 2.99
N GLY A 100 -24.26 -0.71 2.24
CA GLY A 100 -25.65 -0.64 2.75
C GLY A 100 -26.12 0.79 3.01
N VAL A 101 -26.79 1.00 4.14
CA VAL A 101 -27.41 2.27 4.51
C VAL A 101 -26.59 2.96 5.60
N TYR A 102 -26.39 4.27 5.44
CA TYR A 102 -25.73 5.10 6.44
C TYR A 102 -26.67 5.44 7.59
N ASP A 103 -26.23 5.18 8.82
CA ASP A 103 -26.93 5.61 10.04
C ASP A 103 -26.27 6.86 10.61
N ALA A 104 -26.94 7.99 10.51
CA ALA A 104 -26.46 9.27 11.01
C ALA A 104 -26.31 9.38 12.54
N LYS A 105 -26.89 8.43 13.30
CA LYS A 105 -26.76 8.42 14.78
C LYS A 105 -25.49 7.76 15.25
N THR A 106 -25.09 6.69 14.57
CA THR A 106 -23.86 5.94 14.87
C THR A 106 -22.69 6.35 13.98
N GLU A 107 -22.97 7.14 12.92
CA GLU A 107 -22.01 7.52 11.88
C GLU A 107 -21.39 6.31 11.16
N MET A 108 -22.13 5.21 11.07
CA MET A 108 -21.68 3.93 10.50
C MET A 108 -22.55 3.50 9.31
N TRP A 109 -21.97 2.70 8.43
CA TRP A 109 -22.67 2.02 7.34
C TRP A 109 -23.10 0.62 7.77
N SER A 110 -24.33 0.20 7.43
CA SER A 110 -24.94 -1.05 7.93
C SER A 110 -24.21 -2.32 7.54
N ASP A 111 -23.57 -2.33 6.36
CA ASP A 111 -22.95 -3.53 5.77
C ASP A 111 -21.41 -3.49 5.83
N VAL A 112 -20.85 -2.58 6.64
CA VAL A 112 -19.42 -2.50 6.92
C VAL A 112 -19.13 -3.10 8.28
N ILE A 113 -18.17 -4.02 8.35
CA ILE A 113 -17.67 -4.59 9.60
C ILE A 113 -16.54 -3.67 10.10
N TYR A 114 -16.81 -2.97 11.21
CA TYR A 114 -15.84 -2.11 11.87
C TYR A 114 -15.08 -2.90 12.93
N MET A 115 -13.76 -2.85 12.88
CA MET A 115 -12.86 -3.53 13.82
C MET A 115 -12.19 -2.48 14.72
N PRO A 116 -12.60 -2.34 15.99
CA PRO A 116 -12.08 -1.28 16.85
C PRO A 116 -10.57 -1.37 17.05
N CYS A 117 -9.89 -0.23 16.90
CA CYS A 117 -8.47 -0.04 17.19
C CYS A 117 -8.34 1.07 18.23
N THR A 118 -8.39 0.68 19.51
CA THR A 118 -8.43 1.58 20.66
C THR A 118 -7.16 1.47 21.51
N ALA A 119 -6.99 2.38 22.46
CA ALA A 119 -5.86 2.32 23.38
C ALA A 119 -5.87 1.04 24.23
N GLU A 120 -7.06 0.52 24.57
CA GLU A 120 -7.23 -0.69 25.37
C GLU A 120 -6.74 -1.96 24.68
N ASN A 121 -6.83 -2.02 23.33
CA ASN A 121 -6.31 -3.15 22.56
C ASN A 121 -4.96 -2.85 21.86
N GLY A 122 -4.29 -1.77 22.28
CA GLY A 122 -3.01 -1.37 21.70
C GLY A 122 -3.12 -0.94 20.23
N PHE A 123 -4.28 -0.50 19.80
CA PHE A 123 -4.63 -0.16 18.42
C PHE A 123 -4.46 -1.32 17.41
N ALA A 124 -4.41 -2.56 17.91
CA ALA A 124 -4.38 -3.77 17.07
C ALA A 124 -5.79 -4.37 17.00
N PRO A 125 -6.39 -4.51 15.80
CA PRO A 125 -7.74 -5.03 15.68
C PRO A 125 -7.80 -6.53 16.01
N GLU A 126 -8.92 -6.94 16.61
CA GLU A 126 -9.26 -8.35 16.77
C GLU A 126 -9.94 -8.90 15.51
N LEU A 127 -9.89 -10.23 15.34
CA LEU A 127 -10.60 -10.89 14.25
C LEU A 127 -12.11 -10.62 14.35
N PRO A 128 -12.78 -10.29 13.24
CA PRO A 128 -14.20 -9.94 13.25
C PRO A 128 -15.06 -11.17 13.56
N LYS A 129 -16.21 -10.95 14.21
CA LYS A 129 -17.19 -12.00 14.50
C LYS A 129 -17.96 -12.44 13.26
N GLU A 130 -18.25 -11.49 12.37
CA GLU A 130 -18.82 -11.76 11.06
C GLU A 130 -17.69 -12.07 10.07
N THR A 131 -17.94 -12.96 9.11
CA THR A 131 -16.97 -13.29 8.07
C THR A 131 -17.02 -12.24 6.96
N PRO A 132 -15.94 -11.47 6.74
CA PRO A 132 -15.82 -10.58 5.60
C PRO A 132 -15.35 -11.33 4.36
N ASP A 133 -15.58 -10.73 3.19
CA ASP A 133 -14.96 -11.14 1.94
C ASP A 133 -13.67 -10.35 1.65
N ILE A 134 -13.64 -9.09 2.10
CA ILE A 134 -12.49 -8.18 1.90
C ILE A 134 -12.12 -7.56 3.25
N ILE A 135 -10.84 -7.63 3.59
CA ILE A 135 -10.30 -7.09 4.83
C ILE A 135 -9.27 -5.99 4.48
N TYR A 136 -9.51 -4.77 4.94
CA TYR A 136 -8.55 -3.68 4.81
C TYR A 136 -7.67 -3.61 6.05
N LEU A 137 -6.38 -3.76 5.87
CA LEU A 137 -5.36 -3.57 6.90
C LEU A 137 -4.35 -2.51 6.42
N CYS A 138 -4.01 -1.58 7.29
CA CYS A 138 -3.01 -0.54 7.04
C CYS A 138 -2.03 -0.49 8.22
N PHE A 139 -0.79 -0.88 8.01
CA PHE A 139 0.23 -0.83 9.04
C PHE A 139 1.59 -0.43 8.46
N PRO A 140 2.21 0.63 8.99
CA PRO A 140 1.71 1.54 10.03
C PRO A 140 0.36 2.17 9.65
N ASN A 141 -0.55 2.26 10.64
CA ASN A 141 -1.93 2.70 10.38
C ASN A 141 -2.04 4.23 10.24
N ASN A 142 -2.89 4.66 9.33
CA ASN A 142 -3.40 6.02 9.28
C ASN A 142 -4.85 6.02 9.83
N PRO A 143 -5.17 6.69 10.98
CA PRO A 143 -4.43 7.82 11.57
C PRO A 143 -3.59 7.50 12.82
N THR A 144 -3.61 6.27 13.35
CA THR A 144 -3.09 5.98 14.69
C THR A 144 -1.55 5.89 14.79
N GLY A 145 -0.86 5.65 13.66
CA GLY A 145 0.57 5.36 13.63
C GLY A 145 0.94 3.98 14.16
N SER A 146 -0.04 3.18 14.59
CA SER A 146 0.19 1.85 15.17
C SER A 146 0.74 0.86 14.14
N THR A 147 1.54 -0.08 14.63
CA THR A 147 2.07 -1.23 13.91
C THR A 147 1.58 -2.53 14.54
N ILE A 148 1.73 -3.63 13.85
CA ILE A 148 1.52 -4.98 14.38
C ILE A 148 2.74 -5.84 14.08
N THR A 149 3.02 -6.81 14.96
CA THR A 149 4.14 -7.73 14.75
C THR A 149 3.86 -8.71 13.60
N LYS A 150 4.92 -9.38 13.14
CA LYS A 150 4.77 -10.43 12.12
C LYS A 150 3.83 -11.55 12.61
N GLU A 151 3.91 -11.93 13.87
CA GLU A 151 3.05 -12.95 14.47
C GLU A 151 1.58 -12.52 14.45
N GLN A 152 1.30 -11.25 14.78
CA GLN A 152 -0.04 -10.69 14.73
C GLN A 152 -0.57 -10.64 13.29
N LEU A 153 0.26 -10.22 12.32
CA LEU A 153 -0.12 -10.20 10.91
C LEU A 153 -0.35 -11.61 10.36
N GLN A 154 0.44 -12.61 10.80
CA GLN A 154 0.25 -14.02 10.43
C GLN A 154 -1.14 -14.54 10.81
N VAL A 155 -1.66 -14.15 11.98
CA VAL A 155 -3.03 -14.50 12.40
C VAL A 155 -4.08 -14.03 11.38
N TRP A 156 -3.89 -12.85 10.79
CA TRP A 156 -4.78 -12.32 9.75
C TRP A 156 -4.67 -13.09 8.44
N VAL A 157 -3.45 -13.44 8.03
CA VAL A 157 -3.20 -14.25 6.84
C VAL A 157 -3.83 -15.64 6.97
N ASP A 158 -3.64 -16.28 8.12
CA ASP A 158 -4.23 -17.60 8.40
C ASP A 158 -5.76 -17.53 8.42
N TYR A 159 -6.31 -16.48 9.04
CA TYR A 159 -7.76 -16.26 9.06
C TYR A 159 -8.33 -16.05 7.66
N ALA A 160 -7.72 -15.17 6.86
CA ALA A 160 -8.17 -14.88 5.50
C ALA A 160 -8.17 -16.14 4.62
N ASN A 161 -7.10 -16.93 4.67
CA ASN A 161 -7.01 -18.21 3.97
C ASN A 161 -8.08 -19.20 4.44
N LYS A 162 -8.35 -19.25 5.75
CA LYS A 162 -9.36 -20.16 6.33
C LYS A 162 -10.77 -19.83 5.89
N VAL A 163 -11.12 -18.54 5.79
CA VAL A 163 -12.49 -18.11 5.45
C VAL A 163 -12.66 -17.77 3.96
N GLY A 164 -11.59 -17.74 3.18
CA GLY A 164 -11.61 -17.39 1.76
C GLY A 164 -11.73 -15.87 1.51
N ALA A 165 -11.31 -15.04 2.47
CA ALA A 165 -11.30 -13.59 2.33
C ALA A 165 -10.04 -13.09 1.64
N VAL A 166 -10.10 -11.90 1.04
CA VAL A 166 -8.95 -11.19 0.47
C VAL A 166 -8.54 -10.05 1.38
N ILE A 167 -7.27 -10.01 1.76
CA ILE A 167 -6.69 -8.87 2.47
C ILE A 167 -6.20 -7.84 1.45
N ILE A 168 -6.65 -6.59 1.59
CA ILE A 168 -6.03 -5.42 0.94
C ILE A 168 -5.13 -4.77 2.00
N TYR A 169 -3.83 -4.98 1.86
CA TYR A 169 -2.82 -4.50 2.79
C TYR A 169 -2.18 -3.21 2.27
N ASP A 170 -2.43 -2.10 2.95
CA ASP A 170 -1.83 -0.81 2.61
C ASP A 170 -0.54 -0.60 3.41
N ALA A 171 0.59 -0.67 2.72
CA ALA A 171 1.92 -0.49 3.28
C ALA A 171 2.54 0.87 2.88
N ALA A 172 1.71 1.91 2.67
CA ALA A 172 2.18 3.22 2.24
C ALA A 172 3.18 3.88 3.21
N TYR A 173 3.18 3.48 4.48
CA TYR A 173 4.05 4.03 5.53
C TYR A 173 5.18 3.08 5.95
N GLU A 174 5.42 1.98 5.23
CA GLU A 174 6.41 0.95 5.60
C GLU A 174 7.83 1.50 5.83
N ALA A 175 8.22 2.57 5.13
CA ALA A 175 9.54 3.18 5.27
C ALA A 175 9.82 3.79 6.67
N TYR A 176 8.79 3.99 7.47
CA TYR A 176 8.89 4.52 8.85
C TYR A 176 8.96 3.43 9.92
N ILE A 177 8.86 2.16 9.53
CA ILE A 177 9.04 1.03 10.46
C ILE A 177 10.49 0.99 10.93
N SER A 178 10.67 0.96 12.25
CA SER A 178 11.96 0.90 12.92
C SER A 178 12.15 -0.36 13.78
N GLU A 179 11.07 -1.06 14.07
CA GLU A 179 11.03 -2.26 14.89
C GLU A 179 11.37 -3.50 14.07
N GLU A 180 12.19 -4.39 14.62
CA GLU A 180 12.68 -5.60 13.91
C GLU A 180 11.59 -6.66 13.72
N ASP A 181 10.60 -6.70 14.60
CA ASP A 181 9.48 -7.67 14.59
C ASP A 181 8.27 -7.22 13.77
N VAL A 182 8.30 -5.99 13.22
CA VAL A 182 7.24 -5.43 12.37
C VAL A 182 7.56 -5.68 10.90
N PRO A 183 6.72 -6.39 10.15
CA PRO A 183 6.98 -6.69 8.75
C PRO A 183 6.81 -5.45 7.87
N HIS A 184 7.66 -5.31 6.87
CA HIS A 184 7.59 -4.26 5.85
C HIS A 184 6.64 -4.62 4.69
N SER A 185 6.28 -5.90 4.58
CA SER A 185 5.36 -6.43 3.57
C SER A 185 4.53 -7.56 4.18
N ILE A 186 3.27 -7.67 3.77
CA ILE A 186 2.43 -8.81 4.15
C ILE A 186 3.01 -10.13 3.61
N TYR A 187 3.79 -10.08 2.53
CA TYR A 187 4.40 -11.27 1.93
C TYR A 187 5.57 -11.84 2.72
N GLU A 188 5.96 -11.21 3.83
CA GLU A 188 6.83 -11.82 4.84
C GLU A 188 6.09 -12.87 5.70
N CYS A 189 4.75 -12.92 5.62
CA CYS A 189 3.91 -13.92 6.29
C CYS A 189 3.66 -15.12 5.37
N ASP A 190 3.70 -16.32 5.95
CA ASP A 190 3.45 -17.56 5.23
C ASP A 190 2.00 -17.63 4.74
N GLY A 191 1.81 -17.98 3.45
CA GLY A 191 0.48 -18.08 2.85
C GLY A 191 -0.14 -16.75 2.40
N ALA A 192 0.54 -15.61 2.55
CA ALA A 192 0.01 -14.32 2.12
C ALA A 192 -0.22 -14.23 0.60
N ARG A 193 0.58 -14.94 -0.21
CA ARG A 193 0.42 -14.97 -1.68
C ARG A 193 -0.93 -15.51 -2.16
N THR A 194 -1.62 -16.27 -1.32
CA THR A 194 -2.93 -16.86 -1.66
C THR A 194 -4.13 -16.06 -1.15
N CYS A 195 -3.91 -15.00 -0.36
CA CYS A 195 -5.01 -14.22 0.21
C CYS A 195 -4.80 -12.70 0.24
N ALA A 196 -3.65 -12.17 -0.19
CA ALA A 196 -3.35 -10.75 -0.02
C ALA A 196 -3.02 -10.02 -1.33
N ILE A 197 -3.50 -8.77 -1.40
CA ILE A 197 -3.11 -7.72 -2.36
C ILE A 197 -2.40 -6.65 -1.55
N GLU A 198 -1.22 -6.19 -1.98
CA GLU A 198 -0.49 -5.12 -1.30
C GLU A 198 -0.50 -3.84 -2.11
N LEU A 199 -0.84 -2.73 -1.46
CA LEU A 199 -0.79 -1.37 -2.02
C LEU A 199 0.44 -0.65 -1.49
N ARG A 200 1.21 -0.02 -2.39
CA ARG A 200 2.45 0.69 -2.07
C ARG A 200 2.45 2.10 -2.67
N SER A 201 3.19 3.00 -2.05
CA SER A 201 3.23 4.40 -2.47
C SER A 201 4.62 5.00 -2.33
N PHE A 202 5.09 5.70 -3.35
CA PHE A 202 6.28 6.53 -3.28
C PHE A 202 6.02 7.90 -2.63
N SER A 203 4.75 8.21 -2.31
CA SER A 203 4.38 9.51 -1.72
C SER A 203 5.03 9.77 -0.37
N LYS A 204 5.22 8.72 0.46
CA LYS A 204 5.68 8.87 1.84
C LYS A 204 7.17 8.59 1.99
N ASN A 205 7.66 7.54 1.37
CA ASN A 205 9.07 7.16 1.43
C ASN A 205 10.00 8.06 0.60
N ALA A 206 9.50 8.60 -0.53
CA ALA A 206 10.31 9.35 -1.49
C ALA A 206 9.80 10.77 -1.81
N GLY A 207 8.71 11.21 -1.17
CA GLY A 207 8.17 12.55 -1.34
C GLY A 207 7.36 12.77 -2.63
N PHE A 208 6.90 11.71 -3.29
CA PHE A 208 6.20 11.77 -4.60
C PHE A 208 4.73 12.23 -4.50
N THR A 209 4.37 13.00 -3.47
CA THR A 209 3.00 13.49 -3.28
C THR A 209 2.46 14.29 -4.47
N GLY A 210 3.32 15.09 -5.12
CA GLY A 210 2.99 15.87 -6.31
C GLY A 210 3.44 15.22 -7.63
N VAL A 211 4.38 14.27 -7.58
CA VAL A 211 4.91 13.56 -8.77
C VAL A 211 4.01 12.42 -9.18
N ARG A 212 3.34 11.78 -8.22
CA ARG A 212 2.36 10.69 -8.39
C ARG A 212 2.96 9.38 -8.86
N LEU A 213 3.30 8.50 -7.93
CA LEU A 213 3.75 7.14 -8.22
C LEU A 213 3.37 6.20 -7.07
N GLY A 214 2.91 5.02 -7.42
CA GLY A 214 2.64 3.91 -6.52
C GLY A 214 2.63 2.61 -7.29
N PHE A 215 2.29 1.53 -6.61
CA PHE A 215 2.11 0.23 -7.24
C PHE A 215 1.24 -0.69 -6.41
N THR A 216 0.64 -1.65 -7.09
CA THR A 216 -0.11 -2.75 -6.50
C THR A 216 0.60 -4.05 -6.77
N VAL A 217 0.68 -4.93 -5.78
CA VAL A 217 1.19 -6.30 -5.93
C VAL A 217 0.04 -7.28 -5.81
N ILE A 218 -0.13 -8.11 -6.83
CA ILE A 218 -1.13 -9.20 -6.84
C ILE A 218 -0.45 -10.49 -7.29
N PRO A 219 -0.20 -11.42 -6.37
CA PRO A 219 0.37 -12.72 -6.71
C PRO A 219 -0.52 -13.52 -7.64
N LYS A 220 0.09 -14.32 -8.51
CA LYS A 220 -0.62 -15.18 -9.46
C LYS A 220 -1.37 -16.33 -8.78
N GLU A 221 -1.01 -16.68 -7.55
CA GLU A 221 -1.66 -17.70 -6.74
C GLU A 221 -2.99 -17.24 -6.12
N LEU A 222 -3.20 -15.93 -6.01
CA LEU A 222 -4.43 -15.37 -5.44
C LEU A 222 -5.62 -15.59 -6.40
N LYS A 223 -6.54 -16.46 -6.00
CA LYS A 223 -7.65 -16.93 -6.84
C LYS A 223 -9.00 -16.80 -6.14
N CYS A 224 -10.03 -16.61 -6.97
CA CYS A 224 -11.43 -16.81 -6.60
C CYS A 224 -12.01 -17.85 -7.55
N GLY A 225 -12.21 -19.09 -7.08
CA GLY A 225 -12.48 -20.23 -7.93
C GLY A 225 -11.34 -20.48 -8.93
N ASP A 226 -11.65 -20.55 -10.21
CA ASP A 226 -10.67 -20.79 -11.28
C ASP A 226 -10.04 -19.50 -11.82
N VAL A 227 -10.46 -18.32 -11.34
CA VAL A 227 -10.01 -17.02 -11.84
C VAL A 227 -8.97 -16.42 -10.89
N THR A 228 -7.82 -15.99 -11.42
CA THR A 228 -6.81 -15.26 -10.64
C THR A 228 -7.19 -13.79 -10.53
N LEU A 229 -7.04 -13.20 -9.33
CA LEU A 229 -7.24 -11.75 -9.16
C LEU A 229 -6.20 -10.95 -9.95
N HIS A 230 -5.01 -11.51 -10.13
CA HIS A 230 -3.98 -10.96 -11.01
C HIS A 230 -4.51 -10.74 -12.44
N SER A 231 -5.17 -11.72 -13.04
CA SER A 231 -5.71 -11.59 -14.40
C SER A 231 -6.86 -10.58 -14.50
N LEU A 232 -7.72 -10.51 -13.48
CA LEU A 232 -8.79 -9.50 -13.40
C LEU A 232 -8.21 -8.09 -13.29
N TRP A 233 -7.24 -7.90 -12.40
CA TRP A 233 -6.57 -6.60 -12.25
C TRP A 233 -5.79 -6.21 -13.50
N ALA A 234 -5.03 -7.12 -14.10
CA ALA A 234 -4.32 -6.87 -15.36
C ALA A 234 -5.28 -6.40 -16.46
N ARG A 235 -6.43 -7.06 -16.59
CA ARG A 235 -7.47 -6.67 -17.56
C ARG A 235 -8.04 -5.28 -17.26
N ARG A 236 -8.41 -5.01 -15.99
CA ARG A 236 -8.92 -3.71 -15.57
C ARG A 236 -7.87 -2.62 -15.79
N HIS A 237 -6.64 -2.87 -15.33
CA HIS A 237 -5.53 -1.92 -15.41
C HIS A 237 -5.23 -1.53 -16.86
N GLY A 238 -5.00 -2.51 -17.73
CA GLY A 238 -4.71 -2.28 -19.14
C GLY A 238 -5.90 -1.71 -19.95
N THR A 239 -7.14 -1.79 -19.42
CA THR A 239 -8.31 -1.22 -20.10
C THR A 239 -8.56 0.25 -19.74
N LYS A 240 -8.27 0.65 -18.50
CA LYS A 240 -8.65 1.96 -17.96
C LYS A 240 -7.48 2.87 -17.56
N TYR A 241 -6.26 2.42 -17.74
CA TYR A 241 -5.06 3.15 -17.34
C TYR A 241 -3.95 3.00 -18.38
N ASN A 242 -3.43 4.13 -18.87
CA ASN A 242 -2.36 4.14 -19.87
C ASN A 242 -0.93 4.14 -19.28
N GLY A 243 -0.82 3.93 -17.97
CA GLY A 243 0.46 3.89 -17.28
C GLY A 243 0.89 5.24 -16.68
N ALA A 244 1.76 5.18 -15.69
CA ALA A 244 2.44 6.35 -15.16
C ALA A 244 3.44 6.92 -16.19
N PRO A 245 3.69 8.23 -16.21
CA PRO A 245 4.63 8.84 -17.17
C PRO A 245 6.04 8.23 -17.07
N TYR A 246 6.70 8.11 -18.21
CA TYR A 246 8.09 7.61 -18.29
C TYR A 246 9.02 8.33 -17.31
N ILE A 247 9.01 9.67 -17.32
CA ILE A 247 9.86 10.50 -16.47
C ILE A 247 9.65 10.23 -14.98
N VAL A 248 8.42 9.94 -14.58
CA VAL A 248 8.06 9.61 -13.19
C VAL A 248 8.55 8.21 -12.83
N GLN A 249 8.46 7.24 -13.75
CA GLN A 249 8.95 5.89 -13.50
C GLN A 249 10.49 5.85 -13.43
N ARG A 250 11.22 6.67 -14.21
CA ARG A 250 12.67 6.85 -14.06
C ARG A 250 13.05 7.45 -12.70
N ALA A 251 12.29 8.45 -12.26
CA ALA A 251 12.44 8.99 -10.90
C ALA A 251 12.18 7.92 -9.81
N GLY A 252 11.20 7.04 -10.03
CA GLY A 252 10.94 5.89 -9.16
C GLY A 252 12.09 4.89 -9.12
N GLU A 253 12.72 4.60 -10.24
CA GLU A 253 13.91 3.74 -10.29
C GLU A 253 15.08 4.34 -9.49
N ALA A 254 15.26 5.67 -9.55
CA ALA A 254 16.32 6.36 -8.81
C ALA A 254 16.19 6.23 -7.28
N VAL A 255 14.99 5.94 -6.75
CA VAL A 255 14.78 5.62 -5.33
C VAL A 255 15.64 4.43 -4.89
N TYR A 256 15.85 3.46 -5.78
CA TYR A 256 16.60 2.23 -5.53
C TYR A 256 18.10 2.32 -5.90
N SER A 257 18.56 3.46 -6.44
CA SER A 257 19.98 3.71 -6.64
C SER A 257 20.72 3.84 -5.30
N GLU A 258 22.04 3.62 -5.28
CA GLU A 258 22.83 3.77 -4.05
C GLU A 258 22.70 5.18 -3.46
N ALA A 259 22.75 6.23 -4.28
CA ALA A 259 22.57 7.62 -3.84
C ALA A 259 21.14 7.86 -3.34
N GLY A 260 20.12 7.36 -4.06
CA GLY A 260 18.71 7.48 -3.67
C GLY A 260 18.44 6.86 -2.31
N LYS A 261 18.88 5.61 -2.08
CA LYS A 261 18.74 4.91 -0.80
C LYS A 261 19.33 5.69 0.37
N VAL A 262 20.55 6.22 0.22
CA VAL A 262 21.24 7.00 1.27
C VAL A 262 20.44 8.28 1.58
N GLN A 263 20.09 9.05 0.55
CA GLN A 263 19.39 10.32 0.70
C GLN A 263 17.99 10.15 1.31
N LEU A 264 17.26 9.11 0.90
CA LEU A 264 15.92 8.84 1.44
C LEU A 264 15.97 8.32 2.88
N LYS A 265 16.98 7.51 3.22
CA LYS A 265 17.21 7.12 4.62
C LYS A 265 17.44 8.33 5.53
N GLU A 266 18.19 9.33 5.07
CA GLU A 266 18.39 10.58 5.81
C GLU A 266 17.10 11.37 5.98
N GLN A 267 16.24 11.42 4.93
CA GLN A 267 14.93 12.08 5.00
C GLN A 267 14.00 11.38 5.99
N VAL A 268 13.92 10.06 5.97
CA VAL A 268 13.12 9.28 6.92
C VAL A 268 13.63 9.51 8.34
N ALA A 269 14.95 9.47 8.56
CA ALA A 269 15.56 9.74 9.87
C ALA A 269 15.20 11.14 10.39
N TYR A 270 15.14 12.15 9.52
CA TYR A 270 14.69 13.49 9.88
C TYR A 270 13.24 13.50 10.39
N TYR A 271 12.32 12.83 9.70
CA TYR A 271 10.92 12.73 10.12
C TYR A 271 10.78 11.96 11.44
N MET A 272 11.50 10.85 11.60
CA MET A 272 11.47 10.06 12.84
C MET A 272 12.03 10.85 14.03
N LYS A 273 13.06 11.69 13.82
CA LYS A 273 13.55 12.62 14.84
C LYS A 273 12.48 13.63 15.23
N ASN A 274 11.74 14.20 14.27
CA ASN A 274 10.64 15.12 14.54
C ASN A 274 9.52 14.43 15.34
N ALA A 275 9.12 13.23 14.94
CA ALA A 275 8.12 12.45 15.66
C ALA A 275 8.52 12.22 17.12
N LYS A 276 9.78 11.84 17.37
CA LYS A 276 10.32 11.66 18.73
C LYS A 276 10.30 12.97 19.53
N THR A 277 10.68 14.09 18.91
CA THR A 277 10.67 15.41 19.57
C THR A 277 9.26 15.81 19.98
N ILE A 278 8.27 15.63 19.08
CA ILE A 278 6.86 15.95 19.34
C ILE A 278 6.31 15.04 20.45
N SER A 279 6.54 13.72 20.35
CA SER A 279 6.09 12.75 21.34
C SER A 279 6.63 13.07 22.74
N ASN A 280 7.93 13.37 22.86
CA ASN A 280 8.54 13.70 24.14
C ASN A 280 7.97 15.00 24.71
N GLY A 281 7.87 16.06 23.90
CA GLY A 281 7.33 17.35 24.36
C GLY A 281 5.86 17.25 24.82
N LEU A 282 5.05 16.44 24.13
CA LEU A 282 3.66 16.20 24.55
C LEU A 282 3.59 15.40 25.86
N LYS A 283 4.43 14.38 26.04
CA LYS A 283 4.52 13.62 27.29
C LYS A 283 4.95 14.50 28.45
N GLU A 284 5.96 15.36 28.26
CA GLU A 284 6.39 16.34 29.26
C GLU A 284 5.29 17.34 29.61
N ALA A 285 4.42 17.70 28.67
CA ALA A 285 3.24 18.54 28.88
C ALA A 285 2.05 17.80 29.52
N GLY A 286 2.17 16.50 29.83
CA GLY A 286 1.17 15.70 30.53
C GLY A 286 0.17 14.98 29.62
N TYR A 287 0.41 14.92 28.32
CA TYR A 287 -0.44 14.16 27.40
C TYR A 287 -0.03 12.68 27.33
N THR A 288 -1.02 11.82 27.15
CA THR A 288 -0.79 10.43 26.75
C THR A 288 -0.57 10.38 25.24
N VAL A 289 0.54 9.84 24.81
CA VAL A 289 0.92 9.76 23.39
C VAL A 289 1.18 8.31 23.02
N SER A 290 0.54 7.86 21.94
CA SER A 290 0.71 6.54 21.31
C SER A 290 0.94 6.71 19.79
N GLY A 291 1.53 5.71 19.14
CA GLY A 291 1.89 5.73 17.72
C GLY A 291 3.37 5.83 17.47
#